data_9ffa1c13d5485614e8f52c50e3c59f2d
#
_entry.id   9ffa1c13d5485614e8f52c50e3c59f2d
#
_cell.length_a   1.000
_cell.length_b   1.000
_cell.length_c   1.000
_cell.angle_alpha   90.00
_cell.angle_beta   90.00
_cell.angle_gamma   90.00
#
_symmetry.space_group_name_H-M   'P 1'
#
loop_
_entity.id
_entity.type
_entity.pdbx_description
1 polymer ?
#
loop_
_entity_poly.entity_id
_entity_poly.type
_entity_poly.pdbx_seq_one_letter_code
_entity_poly.pdbx_strand_id
1 'polypeptide(L)'
;MTIDKAFEGDLEGRSYGEMLSSMGSSEGSAGYVAIERFEGSLHAKSGSFSLMHYGRMENGDDSLILEVVPGTGTEDLKGIKGSMLIVVDRSGVHTYIFEYTI
;
A
#
# COMPACT_ATOMS: atom_id res chain seq x y z
N MET A 1 -7.11 4.21 12.82
CA MET A 1 -6.96 5.25 11.81
C MET A 1 -7.42 4.70 10.47
N THR A 2 -8.23 5.43 9.74
CA THR A 2 -8.73 5.01 8.44
C THR A 2 -7.81 5.47 7.31
N ILE A 3 -7.81 4.70 6.23
CA ILE A 3 -7.09 5.02 5.01
C ILE A 3 -8.12 5.28 3.92
N ASP A 4 -7.97 6.38 3.20
CA ASP A 4 -8.77 6.68 2.00
C ASP A 4 -7.83 7.38 1.01
N LYS A 5 -7.52 6.69 -0.08
CA LYS A 5 -6.57 7.18 -1.08
C LYS A 5 -7.13 7.08 -2.48
N ALA A 6 -6.66 7.98 -3.33
CA ALA A 6 -6.85 7.89 -4.77
C ALA A 6 -5.51 7.60 -5.45
N PHE A 7 -5.54 6.71 -6.43
CA PHE A 7 -4.37 6.38 -7.25
C PHE A 7 -4.60 6.89 -8.67
N GLU A 8 -3.54 7.41 -9.27
CA GLU A 8 -3.54 7.87 -10.65
C GLU A 8 -2.36 7.23 -11.39
N GLY A 9 -2.51 7.04 -12.70
CA GLY A 9 -1.50 6.43 -13.53
C GLY A 9 -1.92 5.04 -13.98
N ASP A 10 -0.96 4.12 -14.05
CA ASP A 10 -1.21 2.74 -14.48
C ASP A 10 -2.14 2.00 -13.51
N LEU A 11 -2.05 2.34 -12.23
CA LEU A 11 -3.00 1.94 -11.21
C LEU A 11 -3.91 3.14 -10.95
N GLU A 12 -5.18 3.01 -11.29
CA GLU A 12 -6.15 4.08 -11.17
C GLU A 12 -7.38 3.61 -10.41
N GLY A 13 -7.77 4.36 -9.38
CA GLY A 13 -8.91 4.01 -8.56
C GLY A 13 -8.77 4.54 -7.16
N ARG A 14 -9.50 3.92 -6.25
CA ARG A 14 -9.52 4.31 -4.83
C ARG A 14 -9.23 3.13 -3.94
N SER A 15 -8.63 3.42 -2.81
CA SER A 15 -8.45 2.42 -1.76
C SER A 15 -8.94 2.97 -0.43
N TYR A 16 -9.34 2.08 0.43
CA TYR A 16 -9.77 2.38 1.79
C TYR A 16 -9.37 1.24 2.72
N GLY A 17 -9.15 1.57 3.96
CA GLY A 17 -8.72 0.56 4.92
C GLY A 17 -8.52 1.10 6.31
N GLU A 18 -7.87 0.28 7.13
CA GLU A 18 -7.61 0.56 8.54
C GLU A 18 -6.14 0.39 8.85
N MET A 19 -5.62 1.27 9.70
CA MET A 19 -4.25 1.22 10.18
C MET A 19 -4.22 1.22 11.69
N LEU A 20 -3.37 0.36 12.25
CA LEU A 20 -3.07 0.33 13.68
C LEU A 20 -1.60 0.67 13.86
N SER A 21 -1.32 1.54 14.81
CA SER A 21 0.05 1.98 15.06
C SER A 21 0.40 1.92 16.54
N SER A 22 1.68 1.82 16.82
CA SER A 22 2.22 1.84 18.17
C SER A 22 3.49 2.70 18.17
N MET A 23 3.56 3.61 19.12
CA MET A 23 4.73 4.47 19.31
C MET A 23 5.65 3.83 20.35
N GLY A 24 6.94 3.82 20.04
CA GLY A 24 7.94 3.34 21.00
C GLY A 24 8.25 4.37 22.09
N SER A 25 9.00 3.94 23.10
CA SER A 25 9.44 4.82 24.19
C SER A 25 10.54 5.79 23.78
N SER A 26 11.26 5.48 22.70
CA SER A 26 12.32 6.34 22.17
C SER A 26 11.77 7.20 21.04
N GLU A 27 12.21 8.44 20.97
CA GLU A 27 11.87 9.32 19.86
C GLU A 27 12.32 8.72 18.53
N GLY A 28 11.46 8.76 17.52
CA GLY A 28 11.75 8.20 16.21
C GLY A 28 11.53 6.69 16.10
N SER A 29 10.91 6.08 17.10
CA SER A 29 10.58 4.65 17.09
C SER A 29 9.08 4.45 17.05
N ALA A 30 8.59 3.73 16.04
CA ALA A 30 7.18 3.44 15.86
C ALA A 30 6.99 2.23 14.94
N GLY A 31 5.82 1.63 15.03
CA GLY A 31 5.43 0.58 14.12
C GLY A 31 3.97 0.69 13.75
N TYR A 32 3.61 0.22 12.55
CA TYR A 32 2.22 0.14 12.16
C TYR A 32 1.97 -1.02 11.22
N VAL A 33 0.71 -1.46 11.20
CA VAL A 33 0.21 -2.43 10.24
C VAL A 33 -1.09 -1.90 9.66
N ALA A 34 -1.36 -2.22 8.41
CA ALA A 34 -2.59 -1.77 7.76
C ALA A 34 -3.04 -2.78 6.71
N ILE A 35 -4.35 -2.78 6.47
CA ILE A 35 -4.97 -3.47 5.35
C ILE A 35 -5.78 -2.43 4.60
N GLU A 36 -5.56 -2.33 3.28
CA GLU A 36 -6.36 -1.48 2.43
C GLU A 36 -6.91 -2.25 1.24
N ARG A 37 -8.13 -1.94 0.85
CA ARG A 37 -8.80 -2.51 -0.30
C ARG A 37 -8.77 -1.52 -1.44
N PHE A 38 -8.17 -1.92 -2.56
CA PHE A 38 -8.15 -1.15 -3.79
C PHE A 38 -9.28 -1.60 -4.71
N GLU A 39 -9.95 -0.63 -5.33
CA GLU A 39 -10.95 -0.86 -6.37
C GLU A 39 -10.67 0.09 -7.53
N GLY A 40 -10.56 -0.44 -8.73
CA GLY A 40 -10.29 0.36 -9.90
C GLY A 40 -9.70 -0.45 -11.04
N SER A 41 -8.70 0.10 -11.69
CA SER A 41 -8.05 -0.57 -12.82
C SER A 41 -6.52 -0.52 -12.71
N LEU A 42 -5.88 -1.52 -13.29
CA LEU A 42 -4.43 -1.62 -13.40
C LEU A 42 -4.12 -1.99 -14.85
N HIS A 43 -3.45 -1.08 -15.58
CA HIS A 43 -3.20 -1.25 -17.02
C HIS A 43 -4.46 -1.64 -17.77
N ALA A 44 -5.56 -0.90 -17.53
CA ALA A 44 -6.88 -1.10 -18.14
C ALA A 44 -7.60 -2.41 -17.76
N LYS A 45 -7.07 -3.18 -16.81
CA LYS A 45 -7.74 -4.36 -16.24
C LYS A 45 -8.47 -3.94 -14.99
N SER A 46 -9.78 -4.12 -14.97
CA SER A 46 -10.64 -3.70 -13.86
C SER A 46 -10.80 -4.79 -12.83
N GLY A 47 -10.87 -4.37 -11.57
CA GLY A 47 -11.10 -5.28 -10.47
C GLY A 47 -10.71 -4.67 -9.13
N SER A 48 -10.49 -5.53 -8.16
CA SER A 48 -10.09 -5.12 -6.82
C SER A 48 -9.11 -6.13 -6.23
N PHE A 49 -8.37 -5.68 -5.23
CA PHE A 49 -7.49 -6.53 -4.44
C PHE A 49 -7.16 -5.81 -3.13
N SER A 50 -6.60 -6.55 -2.19
CA SER A 50 -6.19 -5.98 -0.91
C SER A 50 -4.67 -5.91 -0.83
N LEU A 51 -4.20 -4.84 -0.19
CA LEU A 51 -2.79 -4.63 0.12
C LEU A 51 -2.62 -4.69 1.63
N MET A 52 -1.55 -5.31 2.08
CA MET A 52 -1.14 -5.28 3.47
C MET A 52 0.12 -4.46 3.61
N HIS A 53 0.16 -3.63 4.65
CA HIS A 53 1.27 -2.74 4.94
C HIS A 53 1.92 -3.15 6.25
N TYR A 54 3.23 -3.10 6.27
CA TYR A 54 4.01 -3.27 7.47
C TYR A 54 5.06 -2.16 7.49
N GLY A 55 4.94 -1.27 8.44
CA GLY A 55 5.83 -0.12 8.56
C GLY A 55 6.56 -0.11 9.90
N ARG A 56 7.84 0.24 9.85
CA ARG A 56 8.68 0.33 11.03
C ARG A 56 9.57 1.55 10.94
N MET A 57 9.65 2.31 12.03
CA MET A 57 10.59 3.39 12.19
C MET A 57 11.46 3.10 13.42
N GLU A 58 12.77 3.19 13.24
CA GLU A 58 13.73 2.99 14.31
C GLU A 58 14.83 4.04 14.18
N ASN A 59 14.99 4.86 15.22
CA ASN A 59 15.97 5.95 15.23
C ASN A 59 15.87 6.87 14.00
N GLY A 60 14.63 7.11 13.51
CA GLY A 60 14.39 7.92 12.35
C GLY A 60 14.54 7.23 11.00
N ASP A 61 14.96 5.96 11.00
CA ASP A 61 15.06 5.16 9.77
C ASP A 61 13.73 4.45 9.49
N ASP A 62 13.15 4.71 8.33
CA ASP A 62 11.87 4.15 7.91
C ASP A 62 12.07 2.89 7.08
N SER A 63 11.21 1.90 7.34
CA SER A 63 11.11 0.70 6.52
C SER A 63 9.63 0.42 6.29
N LEU A 64 9.23 0.29 5.02
CA LEU A 64 7.85 0.07 4.65
C LEU A 64 7.76 -1.06 3.62
N ILE A 65 6.92 -2.04 3.94
CA ILE A 65 6.64 -3.16 3.04
C ILE A 65 5.15 -3.13 2.71
N LEU A 66 4.83 -3.14 1.42
CA LEU A 66 3.45 -3.28 0.92
C LEU A 66 3.39 -4.50 0.00
N GLU A 67 2.45 -5.38 0.27
CA GLU A 67 2.26 -6.58 -0.54
C GLU A 67 0.79 -6.82 -0.83
N VAL A 68 0.50 -7.38 -2.00
CA VAL A 68 -0.84 -7.86 -2.31
C VAL A 68 -1.14 -9.07 -1.44
N VAL A 69 -2.30 -9.06 -0.79
CA VAL A 69 -2.76 -10.21 -0.02
C VAL A 69 -3.19 -11.30 -1.01
N PRO A 70 -2.57 -12.49 -0.96
CA PRO A 70 -2.89 -13.56 -1.92
C PRO A 70 -4.38 -13.93 -1.89
N GLY A 71 -4.94 -14.19 -3.05
CA GLY A 71 -6.32 -14.62 -3.18
C GLY A 71 -7.37 -13.52 -3.07
N THR A 72 -6.98 -12.26 -3.02
CA THR A 72 -7.93 -11.15 -2.88
C THR A 72 -8.29 -10.48 -4.20
N GLY A 73 -7.61 -10.82 -5.29
CA GLY A 73 -7.90 -10.25 -6.60
C GLY A 73 -9.26 -10.69 -7.14
N THR A 74 -9.98 -9.77 -7.78
CA THR A 74 -11.29 -10.05 -8.37
C THR A 74 -11.31 -9.65 -9.84
N GLU A 75 -12.28 -10.20 -10.57
CA GLU A 75 -12.51 -9.89 -11.99
C GLU A 75 -11.22 -10.06 -12.81
N ASP A 76 -10.79 -9.03 -13.52
CA ASP A 76 -9.59 -9.09 -14.36
C ASP A 76 -8.30 -9.15 -13.55
N LEU A 77 -8.37 -8.89 -12.27
CA LEU A 77 -7.22 -8.91 -11.34
C LEU A 77 -7.15 -10.19 -10.50
N LYS A 78 -7.97 -11.18 -10.83
CA LYS A 78 -7.93 -12.47 -10.15
C LYS A 78 -6.55 -13.11 -10.32
N GLY A 79 -5.98 -13.57 -9.22
CA GLY A 79 -4.64 -14.18 -9.22
C GLY A 79 -3.50 -13.19 -9.06
N ILE A 80 -3.79 -11.91 -8.90
CA ILE A 80 -2.75 -10.89 -8.76
C ILE A 80 -1.87 -11.15 -7.54
N LYS A 81 -0.56 -11.00 -7.75
CA LYS A 81 0.46 -11.07 -6.70
C LYS A 81 1.46 -9.95 -6.95
N GLY A 82 2.00 -9.41 -5.90
CA GLY A 82 3.01 -8.38 -6.08
C GLY A 82 3.31 -7.60 -4.82
N SER A 83 4.20 -6.65 -4.99
CA SER A 83 4.61 -5.74 -3.92
C SER A 83 4.71 -4.32 -4.46
N MET A 84 4.59 -3.36 -3.58
CA MET A 84 4.62 -1.95 -3.92
C MET A 84 5.68 -1.24 -3.08
N LEU A 85 6.44 -0.37 -3.73
CA LEU A 85 7.38 0.53 -3.08
C LEU A 85 6.83 1.95 -3.19
N ILE A 86 6.77 2.65 -2.08
CA ILE A 86 6.36 4.06 -2.06
C ILE A 86 7.62 4.91 -1.86
N VAL A 87 7.80 5.89 -2.73
CA VAL A 87 8.92 6.82 -2.68
C VAL A 87 8.39 8.22 -2.42
N VAL A 88 8.95 8.89 -1.42
CA VAL A 88 8.62 10.27 -1.08
C VAL A 88 9.83 11.12 -1.42
N ASP A 89 9.67 12.11 -2.29
CA ASP A 89 10.75 13.02 -2.64
C ASP A 89 10.88 14.16 -1.63
N ARG A 90 11.86 15.03 -1.85
CA ARG A 90 12.14 16.16 -0.94
C ARG A 90 11.00 17.18 -0.88
N SER A 91 10.19 17.27 -1.92
CA SER A 91 9.04 18.17 -1.95
C SER A 91 7.79 17.57 -1.32
N GLY A 92 7.86 16.30 -0.85
CA GLY A 92 6.74 15.61 -0.25
C GLY A 92 5.84 14.90 -1.24
N VAL A 93 6.23 14.83 -2.50
CA VAL A 93 5.45 14.11 -3.51
C VAL A 93 5.66 12.61 -3.33
N HIS A 94 4.55 11.88 -3.25
CA HIS A 94 4.54 10.43 -3.14
C HIS A 94 4.40 9.81 -4.52
N THR A 95 5.32 8.92 -4.86
CA THR A 95 5.22 8.08 -6.05
C THR A 95 5.26 6.62 -5.62
N TYR A 96 4.72 5.74 -6.47
CA TYR A 96 4.75 4.32 -6.18
C TYR A 96 5.34 3.54 -7.35
N ILE A 97 5.97 2.41 -7.02
CA ILE A 97 6.45 1.44 -7.98
C ILE A 97 5.77 0.12 -7.62
N PHE A 98 4.99 -0.43 -8.54
CA PHE A 98 4.24 -1.66 -8.30
C PHE A 98 4.75 -2.76 -9.21
N GLU A 99 5.34 -3.78 -8.63
CA GLU A 99 5.78 -4.98 -9.33
C GLU A 99 4.76 -6.07 -9.07
N TYR A 100 4.16 -6.59 -10.14
CA TYR A 100 3.08 -7.55 -10.00
C TYR A 100 3.07 -8.57 -11.13
N THR A 101 2.42 -9.69 -10.86
CA THR A 101 2.07 -10.71 -11.86
C THR A 101 0.59 -11.07 -11.68
N ILE A 102 -0.01 -11.52 -12.74
CA ILE A 102 -1.40 -12.01 -12.71
C ILE A 102 -1.45 -13.44 -13.22
#